data_df7db2774207e53e3c2defc32e595f72
#
_entry.id   df7db2774207e53e3c2defc32e595f72
#
_cell.length_a   1.000
_cell.length_b   1.000
_cell.length_c   1.000
_cell.angle_alpha   90.00
_cell.angle_beta   90.00
_cell.angle_gamma   90.00
#
_symmetry.space_group_name_H-M   'P 1'
#
loop_
_entity.id
_entity.type
_entity.pdbx_description
1 polymer ?
#
loop_
_entity_poly.entity_id
_entity_poly.type
_entity_poly.pdbx_seq_one_letter_code
_entity_poly.pdbx_strand_id
1 'polypeptide(L)'
;MKAMVLERIAAVDERPLNMVDLPDPEPGPGEIRVRVSACGVCRTDLHVIEGDLPQHTLPIIPGHQVVGRVDALGPRVSGFAPGDRVGVAWLRGTCGSCEYCLRGTENLCPDSRYTGYHENGGNAELAVVPEGFA
;
A
#
# COMPACT_ATOMS: atom_id res chain seq x y z
N MET A 1 13.34 -9.04 -0.64
CA MET A 1 13.28 -7.58 -0.75
C MET A 1 13.61 -6.92 0.58
N LYS A 2 14.23 -5.73 0.54
CA LYS A 2 14.37 -4.88 1.74
C LYS A 2 13.09 -4.08 1.98
N ALA A 3 12.69 -3.98 3.26
CA ALA A 3 11.48 -3.24 3.65
C ALA A 3 11.67 -2.57 5.01
N MET A 4 11.01 -1.43 5.20
CA MET A 4 10.91 -0.76 6.50
C MET A 4 9.62 -1.22 7.19
N VAL A 5 9.74 -2.00 8.26
CA VAL A 5 8.61 -2.62 8.96
C VAL A 5 8.35 -1.92 10.29
N LEU A 6 7.08 -1.60 10.52
CA LEU A 6 6.56 -1.16 11.81
C LEU A 6 6.00 -2.38 12.55
N GLU A 7 6.67 -2.79 13.61
CA GLU A 7 6.24 -3.93 14.45
C GLU A 7 5.47 -3.48 15.69
N ARG A 8 5.72 -2.26 16.15
CA ARG A 8 5.04 -1.64 17.29
C ARG A 8 4.81 -0.15 17.04
N ILE A 9 3.72 0.36 17.55
CA ILE A 9 3.42 1.79 17.59
C ILE A 9 4.33 2.46 18.63
N ALA A 10 4.98 3.55 18.27
CA ALA A 10 5.76 4.40 19.18
C ALA A 10 5.99 5.76 18.53
N ALA A 11 6.40 6.73 19.36
CA ALA A 11 6.82 8.03 18.86
C ALA A 11 7.95 7.87 17.82
N VAL A 12 7.93 8.68 16.77
CA VAL A 12 8.91 8.59 15.67
C VAL A 12 10.35 8.77 16.17
N ASP A 13 10.56 9.55 17.22
CA ASP A 13 11.86 9.76 17.85
C ASP A 13 12.46 8.47 18.45
N GLU A 14 11.64 7.49 18.77
CA GLU A 14 12.05 6.16 19.22
C GLU A 14 12.52 5.26 18.07
N ARG A 15 12.41 5.71 16.81
CA ARG A 15 12.80 5.00 15.59
C ARG A 15 12.16 3.62 15.49
N PRO A 16 10.80 3.53 15.50
CA PRO A 16 10.10 2.25 15.55
C PRO A 16 10.12 1.45 14.24
N LEU A 17 10.61 2.02 13.14
CA LEU A 17 10.76 1.34 11.86
C LEU A 17 12.08 0.56 11.81
N ASN A 18 12.00 -0.71 11.47
CA ASN A 18 13.15 -1.60 11.30
C ASN A 18 13.32 -1.97 9.83
N MET A 19 14.55 -1.86 9.32
CA MET A 19 14.88 -2.39 8.00
C MET A 19 15.08 -3.90 8.12
N VAL A 20 14.30 -4.67 7.36
CA VAL A 20 14.36 -6.14 7.35
C VAL A 20 14.43 -6.67 5.93
N ASP A 21 14.98 -7.88 5.78
CA ASP A 21 14.91 -8.64 4.53
C ASP A 21 13.72 -9.59 4.59
N LEU A 22 12.77 -9.42 3.67
CA LEU A 22 11.57 -10.23 3.52
C LEU A 22 11.60 -10.99 2.19
N PRO A 23 10.88 -12.11 2.07
CA PRO A 23 10.60 -12.69 0.76
C PRO A 23 9.93 -11.68 -0.16
N ASP A 24 10.19 -11.79 -1.46
CA ASP A 24 9.49 -10.99 -2.45
C ASP A 24 7.98 -11.34 -2.42
N PRO A 25 7.08 -10.36 -2.34
CA PRO A 25 5.65 -10.64 -2.32
C PRO A 25 5.16 -11.09 -3.69
N GLU A 26 4.30 -12.10 -3.74
CA GLU A 26 3.68 -12.55 -4.98
C GLU A 26 2.30 -11.88 -5.17
N PRO A 27 2.01 -11.32 -6.36
CA PRO A 27 0.72 -10.71 -6.62
C PRO A 27 -0.37 -11.78 -6.76
N GLY A 28 -1.46 -11.60 -6.03
CA GLY A 28 -2.66 -12.42 -6.12
C GLY A 28 -3.50 -12.10 -7.36
N PRO A 29 -4.67 -12.77 -7.51
CA PRO A 29 -5.57 -12.51 -8.64
C PRO A 29 -6.08 -11.07 -8.68
N GLY A 30 -5.87 -10.35 -9.79
CA GLY A 30 -6.23 -8.94 -9.98
C GLY A 30 -5.26 -7.96 -9.32
N GLU A 31 -4.08 -8.43 -8.89
CA GLU A 31 -3.04 -7.59 -8.30
C GLU A 31 -1.82 -7.50 -9.21
N ILE A 32 -1.12 -6.39 -9.13
CA ILE A 32 0.18 -6.18 -9.74
C ILE A 32 1.25 -6.05 -8.66
N ARG A 33 2.45 -6.53 -8.95
CA ARG A 33 3.65 -6.23 -8.15
C ARG A 33 4.38 -5.05 -8.79
N VAL A 34 4.68 -4.05 -7.98
CA VAL A 34 5.34 -2.82 -8.40
C VAL A 34 6.76 -2.80 -7.82
N ARG A 35 7.76 -2.64 -8.68
CA ARG A 35 9.13 -2.29 -8.26
C ARG A 35 9.15 -0.80 -7.96
N VAL A 36 9.33 -0.48 -6.69
CA VAL A 36 9.25 0.88 -6.17
C VAL A 36 10.46 1.69 -6.63
N SER A 37 10.22 2.82 -7.26
CA SER A 37 11.26 3.80 -7.62
C SER A 37 11.39 4.91 -6.58
N ALA A 38 10.25 5.30 -5.99
CA ALA A 38 10.18 6.29 -4.91
C ALA A 38 8.90 6.10 -4.11
N CYS A 39 8.96 6.36 -2.82
CA CYS A 39 7.80 6.48 -1.96
C CYS A 39 7.89 7.81 -1.21
N GLY A 40 6.86 8.66 -1.36
CA GLY A 40 6.77 9.93 -0.65
C GLY A 40 6.42 9.70 0.82
N VAL A 41 6.92 10.57 1.68
CA VAL A 41 6.58 10.60 3.11
C VAL A 41 5.71 11.81 3.39
N CYS A 42 4.60 11.62 4.08
CA CYS A 42 3.71 12.70 4.49
C CYS A 42 3.31 12.58 5.97
N ARG A 43 2.44 13.46 6.42
CA ARG A 43 1.97 13.45 7.81
C ARG A 43 1.23 12.17 8.18
N THR A 44 0.54 11.54 7.22
CA THR A 44 -0.18 10.29 7.46
C THR A 44 0.75 9.14 7.84
N ASP A 45 1.98 9.11 7.32
CA ASP A 45 2.96 8.09 7.73
C ASP A 45 3.31 8.22 9.21
N LEU A 46 3.42 9.45 9.74
CA LEU A 46 3.59 9.68 11.18
C LEU A 46 2.37 9.20 11.96
N HIS A 47 1.15 9.51 11.51
CA HIS A 47 -0.08 9.04 12.17
C HIS A 47 -0.16 7.51 12.22
N VAL A 48 0.30 6.83 11.18
CA VAL A 48 0.39 5.36 11.16
C VAL A 48 1.43 4.86 12.18
N ILE A 49 2.60 5.48 12.22
CA ILE A 49 3.72 5.07 13.09
C ILE A 49 3.40 5.33 14.56
N GLU A 50 2.81 6.47 14.87
CA GLU A 50 2.53 6.95 16.23
C GLU A 50 1.19 6.48 16.80
N GLY A 51 0.33 5.87 15.94
CA GLY A 51 -0.94 5.28 16.38
C GLY A 51 -2.09 6.27 16.55
N ASP A 52 -2.03 7.41 15.88
CA ASP A 52 -3.11 8.40 15.87
C ASP A 52 -4.37 7.90 15.13
N LEU A 53 -4.22 6.85 14.31
CA LEU A 53 -5.32 6.22 13.58
C LEU A 53 -5.84 5.00 14.36
N PRO A 54 -7.17 4.82 14.50
CA PRO A 54 -7.76 3.90 15.48
C PRO A 54 -7.63 2.41 15.17
N GLN A 55 -7.38 2.04 13.92
CA GLN A 55 -7.30 0.63 13.51
C GLN A 55 -5.97 0.36 12.82
N HIS A 56 -5.20 -0.55 13.39
CA HIS A 56 -3.86 -0.84 12.95
C HIS A 56 -3.65 -2.33 12.69
N THR A 57 -3.11 -2.64 11.53
CA THR A 57 -2.55 -3.97 11.24
C THR A 57 -1.05 -3.92 11.54
N LEU A 58 -0.57 -4.77 12.43
CA LEU A 58 0.86 -4.92 12.72
C LEU A 58 1.27 -6.40 12.62
N PRO A 59 2.47 -6.70 12.14
CA PRO A 59 3.43 -5.76 11.54
C PRO A 59 2.93 -5.20 10.21
N ILE A 60 3.38 -3.99 9.83
CA ILE A 60 3.01 -3.34 8.57
C ILE A 60 4.22 -2.65 7.93
N ILE A 61 4.26 -2.61 6.60
CA ILE A 61 5.16 -1.75 5.84
C ILE A 61 4.38 -0.46 5.52
N PRO A 62 4.73 0.71 6.09
CA PRO A 62 4.08 1.98 5.75
C PRO A 62 4.40 2.45 4.32
N GLY A 63 3.90 3.64 3.97
CA GLY A 63 4.18 4.28 2.68
C GLY A 63 3.02 4.10 1.69
N HIS A 64 2.45 5.22 1.23
CA HIS A 64 1.24 5.22 0.40
C HIS A 64 1.29 6.24 -0.75
N GLN A 65 2.46 6.80 -1.04
CA GLN A 65 2.70 7.71 -2.16
C GLN A 65 3.78 7.12 -3.07
N VAL A 66 3.45 5.98 -3.69
CA VAL A 66 4.41 5.17 -4.43
C VAL A 66 4.41 5.54 -5.90
N VAL A 67 5.58 5.63 -6.49
CA VAL A 67 5.79 5.60 -7.93
C VAL A 67 6.76 4.47 -8.24
N GLY A 68 6.43 3.67 -9.25
CA GLY A 68 7.26 2.54 -9.64
C GLY A 68 6.95 2.02 -11.03
N ARG A 69 7.42 0.82 -11.28
CA ARG A 69 7.11 0.08 -12.50
C ARG A 69 6.54 -1.28 -12.16
N VAL A 70 5.60 -1.72 -12.99
CA VAL A 70 5.06 -3.07 -12.89
C VAL A 70 6.17 -4.08 -13.09
N ASP A 71 6.37 -4.96 -12.11
CA ASP A 71 7.42 -5.99 -12.07
C ASP A 71 6.85 -7.38 -12.38
N ALA A 72 5.65 -7.67 -11.86
CA ALA A 72 4.93 -8.91 -12.12
C ALA A 72 3.41 -8.69 -12.10
N LEU A 73 2.69 -9.57 -12.78
CA LEU A 73 1.22 -9.56 -12.87
C LEU A 73 0.67 -10.80 -12.18
N GLY A 74 -0.32 -10.61 -11.33
CA GLY A 74 -1.12 -11.71 -10.82
C GLY A 74 -2.14 -12.22 -11.87
N PRO A 75 -2.75 -13.36 -11.62
CA PRO A 75 -3.80 -13.87 -12.49
C PRO A 75 -4.94 -12.87 -12.68
N ARG A 76 -5.53 -12.82 -13.89
CA ARG A 76 -6.66 -11.96 -14.29
C ARG A 76 -6.34 -10.46 -14.41
N VAL A 77 -5.11 -10.03 -14.23
CA VAL A 77 -4.68 -8.67 -14.56
C VAL A 77 -4.74 -8.49 -16.07
N SER A 78 -5.34 -7.38 -16.52
CA SER A 78 -5.46 -7.06 -17.96
C SER A 78 -5.16 -5.60 -18.28
N GLY A 79 -5.14 -4.72 -17.26
CA GLY A 79 -4.94 -3.27 -17.43
C GLY A 79 -3.49 -2.84 -17.55
N PHE A 80 -2.53 -3.72 -17.26
CA PHE A 80 -1.10 -3.39 -17.22
C PHE A 80 -0.22 -4.43 -17.89
N ALA A 81 0.99 -3.98 -18.28
CA ALA A 81 2.07 -4.84 -18.74
C ALA A 81 3.33 -4.63 -17.87
N PRO A 82 4.22 -5.65 -17.76
CA PRO A 82 5.52 -5.47 -17.12
C PRO A 82 6.30 -4.30 -17.71
N GLY A 83 6.84 -3.43 -16.84
CA GLY A 83 7.55 -2.22 -17.21
C GLY A 83 6.70 -0.95 -17.22
N ASP A 84 5.36 -1.04 -17.21
CA ASP A 84 4.49 0.12 -17.14
C ASP A 84 4.78 0.96 -15.89
N ARG A 85 4.76 2.28 -16.05
CA ARG A 85 4.91 3.21 -14.93
C ARG A 85 3.58 3.43 -14.25
N VAL A 86 3.55 3.23 -12.94
CA VAL A 86 2.35 3.33 -12.12
C VAL A 86 2.57 4.19 -10.88
N GLY A 87 1.49 4.74 -10.37
CA GLY A 87 1.42 5.37 -9.05
C GLY A 87 0.47 4.58 -8.16
N VAL A 88 0.79 4.46 -6.87
CA VAL A 88 -0.10 3.87 -5.86
C VAL A 88 -0.39 4.91 -4.79
N ALA A 89 -1.67 5.18 -4.59
CA ALA A 89 -2.14 6.17 -3.64
C ALA A 89 -2.59 5.54 -2.31
N TRP A 90 -3.12 6.40 -1.43
CA TRP A 90 -3.65 6.00 -0.13
C TRP A 90 -4.79 4.99 -0.25
N LEU A 91 -5.82 5.29 -1.10
CA LEU A 91 -6.94 4.40 -1.31
C LEU A 91 -6.50 3.15 -2.08
N ARG A 92 -6.71 1.98 -1.49
CA ARG A 92 -6.30 0.68 -2.02
C ARG A 92 -7.46 -0.23 -2.39
N GLY A 93 -8.61 -0.02 -1.79
CA GLY A 93 -9.77 -0.89 -2.00
C GLY A 93 -11.04 -0.30 -1.43
N THR A 94 -12.16 -0.70 -2.02
CA THR A 94 -13.50 -0.32 -1.62
C THR A 94 -14.46 -1.49 -1.82
N CYS A 95 -15.68 -1.44 -1.25
CA CYS A 95 -16.63 -2.55 -1.39
C CYS A 95 -17.23 -2.70 -2.80
N GLY A 96 -17.18 -1.65 -3.63
CA GLY A 96 -17.71 -1.65 -5.00
C GLY A 96 -19.25 -1.64 -5.10
N SER A 97 -20.00 -1.74 -3.99
CA SER A 97 -21.44 -1.93 -4.01
C SER A 97 -22.26 -0.91 -3.20
N CYS A 98 -21.65 -0.15 -2.32
CA CYS A 98 -22.36 0.88 -1.55
C CYS A 98 -22.72 2.09 -2.43
N GLU A 99 -23.56 2.97 -1.91
CA GLU A 99 -24.01 4.17 -2.62
C GLU A 99 -22.85 5.07 -3.10
N TYR A 100 -21.77 5.15 -2.33
CA TYR A 100 -20.59 5.95 -2.68
C TYR A 100 -19.83 5.34 -3.87
N CYS A 101 -19.60 4.02 -3.83
CA CYS A 101 -18.95 3.32 -4.93
C CYS A 101 -19.76 3.39 -6.22
N LEU A 102 -21.08 3.19 -6.14
CA LEU A 102 -21.95 3.22 -7.31
C LEU A 102 -22.07 4.63 -7.93
N ARG A 103 -21.81 5.68 -7.18
CA ARG A 103 -21.80 7.07 -7.68
C ARG A 103 -20.43 7.55 -8.15
N GLY A 104 -19.37 6.74 -8.04
CA GLY A 104 -18.00 7.16 -8.35
C GLY A 104 -17.38 8.09 -7.30
N THR A 105 -17.82 7.99 -6.05
CA THR A 105 -17.25 8.68 -4.88
C THR A 105 -16.73 7.68 -3.87
N GLU A 106 -16.05 6.66 -4.36
CA GLU A 106 -15.57 5.49 -3.63
C GLU A 106 -14.57 5.83 -2.52
N ASN A 107 -13.94 7.00 -2.56
CA ASN A 107 -13.13 7.54 -1.46
C ASN A 107 -13.93 7.76 -0.16
N LEU A 108 -15.26 7.77 -0.25
CA LEU A 108 -16.18 7.88 0.89
C LEU A 108 -16.77 6.52 1.30
N CYS A 109 -16.31 5.42 0.69
CA CYS A 109 -16.77 4.09 1.04
C CYS A 109 -16.47 3.76 2.51
N PRO A 110 -17.47 3.31 3.31
CA PRO A 110 -17.24 2.96 4.71
C PRO A 110 -16.29 1.76 4.90
N ASP A 111 -16.19 0.89 3.87
CA ASP A 111 -15.30 -0.28 3.86
C ASP A 111 -13.99 -0.01 3.09
N SER A 112 -13.55 1.25 3.04
CA SER A 112 -12.29 1.61 2.38
C SER A 112 -11.09 0.95 3.04
N ARG A 113 -10.16 0.48 2.21
CA ARG A 113 -8.87 -0.05 2.64
C ARG A 113 -7.75 0.84 2.15
N TYR A 114 -6.66 0.91 2.90
CA TYR A 114 -5.62 1.90 2.68
C TYR A 114 -4.23 1.25 2.63
N THR A 115 -3.42 1.74 1.67
CA THR A 115 -2.03 1.33 1.45
C THR A 115 -1.14 1.79 2.60
N GLY A 116 -0.31 0.91 3.12
CA GLY A 116 0.61 1.22 4.21
C GLY A 116 -0.07 1.37 5.57
N TYR A 117 -1.33 0.95 5.68
CA TYR A 117 -2.12 1.00 6.90
C TYR A 117 -2.90 -0.30 7.14
N HIS A 118 -3.82 -0.68 6.24
CA HIS A 118 -4.51 -1.96 6.28
C HIS A 118 -3.70 -3.08 5.61
N GLU A 119 -2.92 -2.73 4.60
CA GLU A 119 -2.07 -3.62 3.83
C GLU A 119 -0.69 -2.98 3.65
N ASN A 120 0.32 -3.79 3.40
CA ASN A 120 1.69 -3.32 3.19
C ASN A 120 1.77 -2.26 2.08
N GLY A 121 2.54 -1.23 2.35
CA GLY A 121 2.78 -0.10 1.47
C GLY A 121 4.14 -0.12 0.79
N GLY A 122 4.61 1.06 0.40
CA GLY A 122 5.74 1.25 -0.49
C GLY A 122 7.07 1.61 0.14
N ASN A 123 7.19 1.58 1.47
CA ASN A 123 8.50 1.72 2.12
C ASN A 123 9.30 0.40 2.02
N ALA A 124 9.38 -0.15 0.81
CA ALA A 124 10.04 -1.40 0.44
C ALA A 124 10.51 -1.35 -1.01
N GLU A 125 11.31 -2.32 -1.44
CA GLU A 125 11.74 -2.44 -2.83
C GLU A 125 10.60 -2.88 -3.77
N LEU A 126 9.63 -3.66 -3.23
CA LEU A 126 8.46 -4.16 -3.96
C LEU A 126 7.18 -3.92 -3.15
N ALA A 127 6.11 -3.60 -3.85
CA ALA A 127 4.77 -3.47 -3.29
C ALA A 127 3.76 -4.21 -4.16
N VAL A 128 2.72 -4.80 -3.55
CA VAL A 128 1.62 -5.43 -4.27
C VAL A 128 0.37 -4.57 -4.09
N VAL A 129 -0.37 -4.34 -5.18
CA VAL A 129 -1.58 -3.50 -5.18
C VAL A 129 -2.62 -4.07 -6.16
N PRO A 130 -3.92 -3.97 -5.87
CA PRO A 130 -4.95 -4.29 -6.84
C PRO A 130 -4.85 -3.38 -8.08
N GLU A 131 -4.95 -3.95 -9.28
CA GLU A 131 -4.80 -3.19 -10.55
C GLU A 131 -5.74 -1.98 -10.65
N GLY A 132 -6.94 -2.06 -10.08
CA GLY A 132 -7.92 -0.96 -10.10
C GLY A 132 -7.56 0.25 -9.22
N PHE A 133 -6.47 0.18 -8.45
CA PHE A 133 -6.00 1.23 -7.53
C PHE A 133 -4.55 1.65 -7.79
N ALA A 134 -4.02 1.32 -8.97
CA ALA A 134 -2.69 1.69 -9.44
C ALA A 134 -2.75 2.71 -10.58
#